data_62e463fdb6e72a105b1b328b0da6ab4a
#
_entry.id   62e463fdb6e72a105b1b328b0da6ab4a
#
_cell.length_a   1.000
_cell.length_b   1.000
_cell.length_c   1.000
_cell.angle_alpha   90.00
_cell.angle_beta   90.00
_cell.angle_gamma   90.00
#
_symmetry.space_group_name_H-M   'P 1'
#
loop_
_entity.id
_entity.type
_entity.pdbx_description
1 polymer ?
#
loop_
_entity_poly.entity_id
_entity_poly.type
_entity_poly.pdbx_seq_one_letter_code
_entity_poly.pdbx_strand_id
1 'polypeptide(L)'
;MIIDSADLDEKSAYKLLIGSVIPRPIAWVSTLSTEGVGNLAPISFFTVVGRKPPRISLSMQPRSDGATLKDSFVNIRDTGEFVTNMATLPQIEGLHRSAFEFEPDVDEFDAVGLEKEPSEAVRPPRIKGAPIAFECTVEHIFSAPDGLNNIVWGNVVRFYIRDDLYVGGRIDFGAIAPVGRLAAEYTLVNNTFVPPLDPEVLQEHSGHRMERLDQKDTYYSPIDTPHWSPSGSTTSLDCQ
;
A
#
# COMPACT_ATOMS: atom_id res chain seq x y z
N MET A 1 7.73 -28.24 3.58
CA MET A 1 6.54 -28.43 4.45
C MET A 1 5.29 -28.12 3.64
N ILE A 2 4.26 -28.93 3.75
CA ILE A 2 2.93 -28.69 3.14
C ILE A 2 1.95 -28.57 4.28
N ILE A 3 1.10 -27.55 4.24
CA ILE A 3 0.09 -27.24 5.27
C ILE A 3 -1.25 -27.15 4.56
N ASP A 4 -2.23 -27.94 5.00
CA ASP A 4 -3.58 -27.83 4.51
C ASP A 4 -4.28 -26.64 5.19
N SER A 5 -4.91 -25.78 4.40
CA SER A 5 -5.62 -24.62 4.93
C SER A 5 -6.83 -24.98 5.78
N ALA A 6 -7.41 -26.18 5.56
CA ALA A 6 -8.54 -26.66 6.37
C ALA A 6 -8.13 -27.04 7.80
N ASP A 7 -6.83 -27.27 8.05
CA ASP A 7 -6.29 -27.60 9.37
C ASP A 7 -5.89 -26.36 10.19
N LEU A 8 -6.04 -25.17 9.60
CA LEU A 8 -5.63 -23.91 10.22
C LEU A 8 -6.81 -23.19 10.88
N ASP A 9 -6.56 -22.66 12.06
CA ASP A 9 -7.42 -21.61 12.60
C ASP A 9 -7.22 -20.28 11.84
N GLU A 10 -8.18 -19.37 11.96
CA GLU A 10 -8.18 -18.08 11.29
C GLU A 10 -6.88 -17.29 11.53
N LYS A 11 -6.39 -17.25 12.77
CA LYS A 11 -5.20 -16.52 13.16
C LYS A 11 -3.94 -17.11 12.52
N SER A 12 -3.85 -18.42 12.43
CA SER A 12 -2.73 -19.13 11.79
C SER A 12 -2.74 -18.93 10.28
N ALA A 13 -3.90 -19.06 9.64
CA ALA A 13 -4.07 -18.77 8.22
C ALA A 13 -3.69 -17.31 7.90
N TYR A 14 -4.16 -16.36 8.71
CA TYR A 14 -3.83 -14.95 8.56
C TYR A 14 -2.31 -14.70 8.65
N LYS A 15 -1.61 -15.30 9.63
CA LYS A 15 -0.15 -15.17 9.76
C LYS A 15 0.60 -15.68 8.53
N LEU A 16 0.17 -16.81 7.97
CA LEU A 16 0.77 -17.35 6.75
C LEU A 16 0.55 -16.41 5.56
N LEU A 17 -0.66 -15.87 5.41
CA LEU A 17 -0.97 -14.93 4.32
C LEU A 17 -0.11 -13.66 4.41
N ILE A 18 -0.07 -13.01 5.57
CA ILE A 18 0.69 -11.76 5.72
C ILE A 18 2.21 -11.94 5.70
N GLY A 19 2.70 -13.15 6.03
CA GLY A 19 4.12 -13.50 5.96
C GLY A 19 4.57 -13.92 4.57
N SER A 20 3.64 -14.43 3.73
CA SER A 20 3.95 -14.91 2.39
C SER A 20 3.75 -13.86 1.30
N VAL A 21 2.80 -12.94 1.49
CA VAL A 21 2.53 -11.85 0.53
C VAL A 21 3.27 -10.60 0.99
N ILE A 22 4.53 -10.48 0.57
CA ILE A 22 5.44 -9.41 0.97
C ILE A 22 6.31 -8.91 -0.19
N PRO A 23 6.77 -7.64 -0.18
CA PRO A 23 6.23 -6.55 0.64
C PRO A 23 4.84 -6.13 0.14
N ARG A 24 3.93 -5.81 1.06
CA ARG A 24 2.64 -5.25 0.68
C ARG A 24 2.74 -3.73 0.55
N PRO A 25 2.19 -3.12 -0.51
CA PRO A 25 2.03 -1.68 -0.56
C PRO A 25 1.05 -1.24 0.54
N ILE A 26 1.19 0.00 1.00
CA ILE A 26 0.32 0.56 2.03
C ILE A 26 -0.45 1.71 1.41
N ALA A 27 -1.77 1.60 1.34
CA ALA A 27 -2.65 2.73 1.15
C ALA A 27 -2.90 3.37 2.52
N TRP A 28 -2.38 4.55 2.75
CA TRP A 28 -2.71 5.31 3.95
C TRP A 28 -3.98 6.09 3.67
N VAL A 29 -5.10 5.49 4.08
CA VAL A 29 -6.43 5.90 3.67
C VAL A 29 -6.94 6.99 4.60
N SER A 30 -7.32 8.13 4.03
CA SER A 30 -8.05 9.18 4.73
C SER A 30 -9.51 9.23 4.29
N THR A 31 -10.40 9.39 5.25
CA THR A 31 -11.84 9.47 5.07
C THR A 31 -12.44 10.57 5.97
N LEU A 32 -13.68 10.91 5.71
CA LEU A 32 -14.50 11.74 6.60
C LEU A 32 -15.77 10.98 6.98
N SER A 33 -16.18 11.11 8.23
CA SER A 33 -17.52 10.68 8.62
C SER A 33 -18.59 11.58 7.99
N THR A 34 -19.85 11.21 8.11
CA THR A 34 -20.98 12.06 7.68
C THR A 34 -21.03 13.39 8.44
N GLU A 35 -20.49 13.41 9.65
CA GLU A 35 -20.37 14.59 10.53
C GLU A 35 -19.10 15.40 10.27
N GLY A 36 -18.20 14.91 9.38
CA GLY A 36 -16.96 15.59 9.02
C GLY A 36 -15.77 15.29 9.91
N VAL A 37 -15.85 14.26 10.77
CA VAL A 37 -14.70 13.78 11.57
C VAL A 37 -13.70 13.08 10.68
N GLY A 38 -12.42 13.47 10.76
CA GLY A 38 -11.33 12.89 9.99
C GLY A 38 -10.88 11.54 10.52
N ASN A 39 -10.78 10.55 9.63
CA ASN A 39 -10.23 9.25 9.97
C ASN A 39 -9.03 8.92 9.05
N LEU A 40 -8.02 8.24 9.58
CA LEU A 40 -6.77 7.95 8.88
C LEU A 40 -6.26 6.55 9.26
N ALA A 41 -6.27 5.61 8.31
CA ALA A 41 -5.90 4.23 8.57
C ALA A 41 -4.96 3.64 7.50
N PRO A 42 -3.89 2.91 7.90
CA PRO A 42 -3.03 2.20 6.96
C PRO A 42 -3.65 0.87 6.55
N ILE A 43 -3.95 0.71 5.28
CA ILE A 43 -4.48 -0.52 4.68
C ILE A 43 -3.41 -1.15 3.80
N SER A 44 -2.92 -2.35 4.17
CA SER A 44 -1.91 -3.06 3.41
C SER A 44 -2.44 -4.17 2.51
N PHE A 45 -3.73 -4.48 2.57
CA PHE A 45 -4.40 -5.29 1.55
C PHE A 45 -4.89 -4.37 0.43
N PHE A 46 -3.94 -3.88 -0.37
CA PHE A 46 -4.10 -2.81 -1.35
C PHE A 46 -3.43 -3.17 -2.67
N THR A 47 -4.12 -2.91 -3.80
CA THR A 47 -3.54 -3.09 -5.14
C THR A 47 -4.26 -2.28 -6.20
N VAL A 48 -3.61 -2.14 -7.38
CA VAL A 48 -4.23 -1.62 -8.60
C VAL A 48 -5.01 -2.74 -9.29
N VAL A 49 -6.26 -2.47 -9.69
CA VAL A 49 -7.15 -3.46 -10.32
C VAL A 49 -7.71 -3.04 -11.68
N GLY A 50 -7.46 -1.81 -12.13
CA GLY A 50 -7.93 -1.35 -13.43
C GLY A 50 -7.13 -0.16 -13.98
N ARG A 51 -7.10 -0.05 -15.32
CA ARG A 51 -6.37 1.03 -16.01
C ARG A 51 -7.29 2.05 -16.67
N LYS A 52 -8.50 1.64 -17.06
CA LYS A 52 -9.45 2.50 -17.74
C LYS A 52 -10.91 2.15 -17.33
N PRO A 53 -11.49 2.90 -16.40
CA PRO A 53 -10.85 3.96 -15.60
C PRO A 53 -9.74 3.40 -14.69
N PRO A 54 -8.84 4.25 -14.16
CA PRO A 54 -7.86 3.81 -13.18
C PRO A 54 -8.56 3.43 -11.88
N ARG A 55 -8.29 2.21 -11.39
CA ARG A 55 -8.96 1.62 -10.22
C ARG A 55 -7.98 1.02 -9.26
N ILE A 56 -8.32 1.14 -8.00
CA ILE A 56 -7.62 0.49 -6.89
C ILE A 56 -8.59 -0.36 -6.08
N SER A 57 -8.03 -1.32 -5.35
CA SER A 57 -8.76 -2.20 -4.44
C SER A 57 -8.17 -2.10 -3.04
N LEU A 58 -9.05 -1.94 -2.05
CA LEU A 58 -8.74 -2.03 -0.63
C LEU A 58 -9.52 -3.20 -0.05
N SER A 59 -8.86 -4.12 0.66
CA SER A 59 -9.57 -5.14 1.45
C SER A 59 -9.52 -4.74 2.92
N MET A 60 -10.67 -4.54 3.51
CA MET A 60 -10.85 -4.05 4.87
C MET A 60 -11.37 -5.16 5.77
N GLN A 61 -10.57 -5.46 6.79
CA GLN A 61 -10.91 -6.41 7.84
C GLN A 61 -11.65 -5.69 8.96
N PRO A 62 -12.39 -6.39 9.83
CA PRO A 62 -12.98 -5.78 11.02
C PRO A 62 -11.91 -5.23 11.98
N ARG A 63 -12.34 -4.56 13.04
CA ARG A 63 -11.48 -4.18 14.17
C ARG A 63 -10.95 -5.43 14.89
N SER A 64 -10.06 -5.24 15.84
CA SER A 64 -9.38 -6.32 16.57
C SER A 64 -10.33 -7.23 17.36
N ASP A 65 -11.53 -6.77 17.63
CA ASP A 65 -12.62 -7.57 18.26
C ASP A 65 -13.22 -8.61 17.31
N GLY A 66 -12.90 -8.55 16.01
CA GLY A 66 -13.42 -9.45 14.99
C GLY A 66 -14.90 -9.27 14.65
N ALA A 67 -15.56 -8.24 15.17
CA ALA A 67 -17.00 -8.02 15.04
C ALA A 67 -17.40 -6.61 14.59
N THR A 68 -16.59 -5.60 14.92
CA THR A 68 -16.86 -4.20 14.60
C THR A 68 -16.20 -3.79 13.29
N LEU A 69 -16.93 -3.12 12.40
CA LEU A 69 -16.38 -2.55 11.18
C LEU A 69 -15.44 -1.39 11.51
N LYS A 70 -14.36 -1.25 10.75
CA LYS A 70 -13.46 -0.09 10.85
C LYS A 70 -14.16 1.18 10.40
N ASP A 71 -13.89 2.30 11.07
CA ASP A 71 -14.47 3.61 10.73
C ASP A 71 -14.14 4.02 9.31
N SER A 72 -12.92 3.74 8.83
CA SER A 72 -12.55 3.94 7.43
C SER A 72 -13.51 3.28 6.46
N PHE A 73 -13.94 2.03 6.75
CA PHE A 73 -14.90 1.33 5.89
C PHE A 73 -16.30 1.94 6.00
N VAL A 74 -16.75 2.23 7.24
CA VAL A 74 -18.06 2.87 7.48
C VAL A 74 -18.13 4.21 6.73
N ASN A 75 -17.10 5.04 6.86
CA ASN A 75 -17.01 6.33 6.19
C ASN A 75 -17.04 6.18 4.66
N ILE A 76 -16.26 5.25 4.10
CA ILE A 76 -16.24 4.99 2.65
C ILE A 76 -17.60 4.53 2.15
N ARG A 77 -18.26 3.62 2.87
CA ARG A 77 -19.59 3.12 2.51
C ARG A 77 -20.63 4.24 2.50
N ASP A 78 -20.62 5.08 3.53
CA ASP A 78 -21.66 6.07 3.77
C ASP A 78 -21.45 7.37 2.96
N THR A 79 -20.20 7.70 2.64
CA THR A 79 -19.87 8.94 1.90
C THR A 79 -19.53 8.69 0.42
N GLY A 80 -19.11 7.49 0.07
CA GLY A 80 -18.70 7.15 -1.29
C GLY A 80 -17.33 7.71 -1.70
N GLU A 81 -16.57 8.30 -0.78
CA GLU A 81 -15.34 9.04 -1.08
C GLU A 81 -14.21 8.66 -0.13
N PHE A 82 -12.98 8.65 -0.64
CA PHE A 82 -11.77 8.48 0.17
C PHE A 82 -10.52 8.97 -0.56
N VAL A 83 -9.44 9.12 0.16
CA VAL A 83 -8.12 9.40 -0.41
C VAL A 83 -7.13 8.34 0.05
N THR A 84 -6.25 7.88 -0.84
CA THR A 84 -5.09 7.11 -0.45
C THR A 84 -3.85 7.98 -0.54
N ASN A 85 -3.02 7.96 0.50
CA ASN A 85 -1.76 8.67 0.54
C ASN A 85 -0.61 7.65 0.54
N MET A 86 0.49 7.99 -0.13
CA MET A 86 1.68 7.12 -0.13
C MET A 86 2.37 7.19 1.23
N ALA A 87 2.59 6.03 1.83
CA ALA A 87 3.34 5.90 3.06
C ALA A 87 4.84 6.03 2.81
N THR A 88 5.51 6.92 3.54
CA THR A 88 6.95 7.17 3.43
C THR A 88 7.66 7.12 4.77
N LEU A 89 8.98 6.89 4.73
CA LEU A 89 9.79 6.77 5.94
C LEU A 89 9.73 8.01 6.86
N PRO A 90 9.76 9.25 6.38
CA PRO A 90 9.67 10.43 7.24
C PRO A 90 8.37 10.51 8.08
N GLN A 91 7.31 9.88 7.62
CA GLN A 91 5.99 9.90 8.27
C GLN A 91 5.64 8.58 8.97
N ILE A 92 6.63 7.68 9.15
CA ILE A 92 6.40 6.30 9.63
C ILE A 92 5.79 6.25 11.03
N GLU A 93 6.12 7.17 11.92
CA GLU A 93 5.55 7.23 13.27
C GLU A 93 4.05 7.53 13.22
N GLY A 94 3.64 8.54 12.46
CA GLY A 94 2.23 8.87 12.24
C GLY A 94 1.48 7.71 11.60
N LEU A 95 2.09 7.07 10.60
CA LEU A 95 1.54 5.87 9.96
C LEU A 95 1.30 4.75 10.98
N HIS A 96 2.28 4.47 11.83
CA HIS A 96 2.16 3.41 12.82
C HIS A 96 1.11 3.72 13.88
N ARG A 97 1.06 4.97 14.35
CA ARG A 97 0.08 5.42 15.34
C ARG A 97 -1.35 5.42 14.79
N SER A 98 -1.55 5.75 13.52
CA SER A 98 -2.87 5.67 12.87
C SER A 98 -3.37 4.24 12.60
N ALA A 99 -2.57 3.23 12.95
CA ALA A 99 -3.03 1.83 12.97
C ALA A 99 -3.73 1.45 14.28
N PHE A 100 -3.69 2.31 15.30
CA PHE A 100 -4.42 2.08 16.56
C PHE A 100 -5.91 2.30 16.35
N GLU A 101 -6.71 1.70 17.22
CA GLU A 101 -8.15 1.86 17.19
C GLU A 101 -8.55 3.06 18.07
N PHE A 102 -9.12 4.06 17.44
CA PHE A 102 -9.66 5.25 18.10
C PHE A 102 -11.19 5.16 18.21
N GLU A 103 -11.78 5.99 19.05
CA GLU A 103 -13.22 6.16 19.09
C GLU A 103 -13.70 6.93 17.85
N PRO A 104 -14.92 6.67 17.34
CA PRO A 104 -15.41 7.22 16.08
C PRO A 104 -15.51 8.76 16.02
N ASP A 105 -15.56 9.43 17.16
CA ASP A 105 -15.60 10.89 17.29
C ASP A 105 -14.22 11.55 17.40
N VAL A 106 -13.15 10.75 17.40
CA VAL A 106 -11.77 11.24 17.44
C VAL A 106 -11.28 11.51 16.02
N ASP A 107 -10.83 12.75 15.78
CA ASP A 107 -10.12 13.06 14.53
C ASP A 107 -8.69 12.48 14.58
N GLU A 108 -8.46 11.44 13.77
CA GLU A 108 -7.20 10.69 13.82
C GLU A 108 -6.01 11.49 13.29
N PHE A 109 -6.21 12.48 12.40
CA PHE A 109 -5.13 13.35 11.98
C PHE A 109 -4.57 14.14 13.18
N ASP A 110 -5.45 14.71 13.98
CA ASP A 110 -5.06 15.47 15.17
C ASP A 110 -4.44 14.53 16.22
N ALA A 111 -5.03 13.35 16.42
CA ALA A 111 -4.55 12.35 17.38
C ALA A 111 -3.13 11.84 17.08
N VAL A 112 -2.74 11.78 15.80
CA VAL A 112 -1.39 11.33 15.41
C VAL A 112 -0.45 12.49 15.03
N GLY A 113 -0.93 13.73 15.11
CA GLY A 113 -0.12 14.94 14.88
C GLY A 113 0.19 15.21 13.40
N LEU A 114 -0.73 14.88 12.50
CA LEU A 114 -0.59 15.13 11.07
C LEU A 114 -1.52 16.25 10.61
N GLU A 115 -1.02 17.08 9.71
CA GLU A 115 -1.80 18.15 9.12
C GLU A 115 -2.60 17.65 7.91
N LYS A 116 -3.82 18.17 7.79
CA LYS A 116 -4.69 17.95 6.63
C LYS A 116 -4.33 18.95 5.52
N GLU A 117 -4.40 18.47 4.28
CA GLU A 117 -4.34 19.28 3.07
C GLU A 117 -5.60 19.02 2.24
N PRO A 118 -6.33 20.07 1.80
CA PRO A 118 -7.56 19.88 1.05
C PRO A 118 -7.36 19.05 -0.21
N SER A 119 -8.31 18.17 -0.52
CA SER A 119 -8.45 17.53 -1.80
C SER A 119 -9.18 18.44 -2.79
N GLU A 120 -9.08 18.12 -4.08
CA GLU A 120 -9.64 18.93 -5.16
C GLU A 120 -10.96 18.36 -5.71
N ALA A 121 -11.13 17.03 -5.68
CA ALA A 121 -12.25 16.33 -6.30
C ALA A 121 -13.14 15.58 -5.30
N VAL A 122 -12.67 15.37 -4.07
CA VAL A 122 -13.40 14.66 -3.01
C VAL A 122 -13.29 15.43 -1.70
N ARG A 123 -14.18 15.16 -0.75
CA ARG A 123 -14.18 15.84 0.56
C ARG A 123 -13.07 15.40 1.52
N PRO A 124 -12.73 14.09 1.62
CA PRO A 124 -11.66 13.66 2.52
C PRO A 124 -10.35 14.35 2.17
N PRO A 125 -9.60 14.86 3.17
CA PRO A 125 -8.34 15.56 2.94
C PRO A 125 -7.21 14.59 2.60
N ARG A 126 -6.18 15.11 1.95
CA ARG A 126 -4.87 14.47 1.84
C ARG A 126 -4.07 14.69 3.12
N ILE A 127 -3.05 13.87 3.33
CA ILE A 127 -2.03 14.14 4.35
C ILE A 127 -1.09 15.21 3.78
N LYS A 128 -0.89 16.30 4.49
CA LYS A 128 0.07 17.34 4.12
C LYS A 128 1.48 16.75 4.03
N GLY A 129 2.14 17.02 2.92
CA GLY A 129 3.49 16.53 2.65
C GLY A 129 3.55 15.08 2.14
N ALA A 130 2.43 14.37 1.96
CA ALA A 130 2.43 13.12 1.24
C ALA A 130 2.90 13.36 -0.21
N PRO A 131 3.89 12.58 -0.73
CA PRO A 131 4.42 12.84 -2.06
C PRO A 131 3.45 12.47 -3.18
N ILE A 132 2.59 11.50 -2.95
CA ILE A 132 1.58 11.02 -3.90
C ILE A 132 0.30 10.73 -3.13
N ALA A 133 -0.84 11.16 -3.68
CA ALA A 133 -2.16 10.79 -3.19
C ALA A 133 -3.13 10.54 -4.35
N PHE A 134 -4.09 9.66 -4.12
CA PHE A 134 -5.18 9.38 -5.06
C PHE A 134 -6.50 9.77 -4.42
N GLU A 135 -7.21 10.69 -5.04
CA GLU A 135 -8.59 11.03 -4.68
C GLU A 135 -9.53 10.06 -5.38
N CYS A 136 -10.37 9.39 -4.62
CA CYS A 136 -11.14 8.26 -5.09
C CYS A 136 -12.63 8.39 -4.77
N THR A 137 -13.45 7.92 -5.70
CA THR A 137 -14.88 7.64 -5.48
C THR A 137 -15.12 6.14 -5.51
N VAL A 138 -16.04 5.68 -4.68
CA VAL A 138 -16.40 4.25 -4.63
C VAL A 138 -17.08 3.84 -5.95
N GLU A 139 -16.58 2.78 -6.57
CA GLU A 139 -17.24 2.15 -7.70
C GLU A 139 -18.08 0.95 -7.24
N HIS A 140 -17.49 0.12 -6.39
CA HIS A 140 -18.15 -1.09 -5.92
C HIS A 140 -17.64 -1.54 -4.55
N ILE A 141 -18.54 -2.15 -3.77
CA ILE A 141 -18.21 -2.80 -2.50
C ILE A 141 -18.66 -4.25 -2.58
N PHE A 142 -17.72 -5.17 -2.36
CA PHE A 142 -17.98 -6.60 -2.23
C PHE A 142 -17.84 -6.97 -0.76
N SER A 143 -18.92 -7.46 -0.17
CA SER A 143 -18.91 -7.92 1.22
C SER A 143 -18.93 -9.44 1.26
N ALA A 144 -18.12 -10.01 2.14
CA ALA A 144 -18.22 -11.43 2.48
C ALA A 144 -19.57 -11.73 3.13
N PRO A 145 -20.01 -13.00 3.17
CA PRO A 145 -21.31 -13.37 3.77
C PRO A 145 -21.47 -12.95 5.23
N ASP A 146 -20.37 -12.82 5.98
CA ASP A 146 -20.35 -12.32 7.36
C ASP A 146 -20.54 -10.80 7.47
N GLY A 147 -20.42 -10.07 6.36
CA GLY A 147 -20.48 -8.61 6.31
C GLY A 147 -19.26 -7.89 6.92
N LEU A 148 -18.28 -8.62 7.45
CA LEU A 148 -17.15 -8.06 8.18
C LEU A 148 -15.92 -7.85 7.30
N ASN A 149 -15.73 -8.73 6.31
CA ASN A 149 -14.64 -8.65 5.35
C ASN A 149 -15.15 -7.98 4.07
N ASN A 150 -14.61 -6.79 3.78
CA ASN A 150 -15.13 -5.96 2.70
C ASN A 150 -14.03 -5.56 1.73
N ILE A 151 -14.28 -5.70 0.43
CA ILE A 151 -13.40 -5.22 -0.62
C ILE A 151 -14.06 -3.98 -1.25
N VAL A 152 -13.33 -2.89 -1.26
CA VAL A 152 -13.73 -1.63 -1.88
C VAL A 152 -12.94 -1.44 -3.18
N TRP A 153 -13.65 -1.29 -4.30
CA TRP A 153 -13.07 -0.78 -5.52
C TRP A 153 -13.33 0.71 -5.63
N GLY A 154 -12.26 1.48 -5.75
CA GLY A 154 -12.29 2.93 -5.93
C GLY A 154 -11.80 3.34 -7.29
N ASN A 155 -12.56 4.21 -7.97
CA ASN A 155 -12.11 4.93 -9.15
C ASN A 155 -11.21 6.06 -8.71
N VAL A 156 -9.98 6.12 -9.21
CA VAL A 156 -9.09 7.26 -9.02
C VAL A 156 -9.57 8.38 -9.93
N VAL A 157 -10.20 9.38 -9.33
CA VAL A 157 -10.72 10.56 -10.06
C VAL A 157 -9.71 11.68 -10.17
N ARG A 158 -8.70 11.68 -9.30
CA ARG A 158 -7.57 12.62 -9.36
C ARG A 158 -6.30 12.01 -8.76
N PHE A 159 -5.16 12.29 -9.40
CA PHE A 159 -3.83 12.00 -8.89
C PHE A 159 -3.23 13.30 -8.39
N TYR A 160 -2.81 13.34 -7.13
CA TYR A 160 -1.87 14.33 -6.63
C TYR A 160 -0.47 13.72 -6.67
N ILE A 161 0.45 14.41 -7.28
CA ILE A 161 1.87 14.02 -7.37
C ILE A 161 2.67 15.28 -7.13
N ARG A 162 3.61 15.24 -6.20
CA ARG A 162 4.53 16.33 -5.95
C ARG A 162 5.36 16.60 -7.21
N ASP A 163 5.50 17.86 -7.61
CA ASP A 163 6.04 18.25 -8.93
C ASP A 163 7.43 17.70 -9.23
N ASP A 164 8.31 17.62 -8.21
CA ASP A 164 9.66 17.10 -8.35
C ASP A 164 9.72 15.61 -8.65
N LEU A 165 8.63 14.88 -8.49
CA LEU A 165 8.54 13.44 -8.72
C LEU A 165 8.04 13.09 -10.13
N TYR A 166 7.43 14.04 -10.84
CA TYR A 166 6.85 13.77 -12.15
C TYR A 166 7.82 14.11 -13.27
N VAL A 167 8.46 13.11 -13.84
CA VAL A 167 9.49 13.25 -14.86
C VAL A 167 9.12 12.49 -16.14
N GLY A 168 8.89 13.20 -17.22
CA GLY A 168 8.64 12.60 -18.54
C GLY A 168 7.42 11.63 -18.56
N GLY A 169 6.34 11.93 -17.82
CA GLY A 169 5.16 11.07 -17.74
C GLY A 169 5.30 9.91 -16.73
N ARG A 170 6.34 9.89 -15.90
CA ARG A 170 6.66 8.81 -14.95
C ARG A 170 6.95 9.36 -13.56
N ILE A 171 6.84 8.50 -12.57
CA ILE A 171 7.21 8.83 -11.18
C ILE A 171 8.68 8.48 -10.95
N ASP A 172 9.45 9.46 -10.49
CA ASP A 172 10.81 9.21 -9.99
C ASP A 172 10.74 8.67 -8.55
N PHE A 173 10.67 7.36 -8.43
CA PHE A 173 10.66 6.69 -7.14
C PHE A 173 12.01 6.77 -6.41
N GLY A 174 13.11 7.11 -7.09
CA GLY A 174 14.43 7.33 -6.48
C GLY A 174 14.48 8.55 -5.57
N ALA A 175 13.56 9.50 -5.75
CA ALA A 175 13.41 10.70 -4.92
C ALA A 175 12.44 10.51 -3.74
N ILE A 176 11.90 9.30 -3.56
CA ILE A 176 10.96 8.96 -2.50
C ILE A 176 11.58 7.87 -1.62
N ALA A 177 11.17 7.82 -0.34
CA ALA A 177 11.49 6.74 0.58
C ALA A 177 10.21 5.94 0.93
N PRO A 178 9.61 5.21 -0.03
CA PRO A 178 8.36 4.50 0.20
C PRO A 178 8.58 3.31 1.12
N VAL A 179 7.59 3.04 1.97
CA VAL A 179 7.63 1.89 2.87
C VAL A 179 6.58 0.86 2.46
N GLY A 180 6.95 -0.41 2.65
CA GLY A 180 6.07 -1.54 2.48
C GLY A 180 5.83 -2.26 3.80
N ARG A 181 4.72 -2.98 3.89
CA ARG A 181 4.37 -3.79 5.05
C ARG A 181 4.90 -5.22 4.87
N LEU A 182 5.60 -5.71 5.85
CA LEU A 182 5.91 -7.13 6.06
C LEU A 182 4.84 -7.76 6.98
N ALA A 183 5.17 -8.82 7.71
CA ALA A 183 4.22 -9.41 8.65
C ALA A 183 3.89 -8.43 9.78
N ALA A 184 4.83 -8.15 10.66
CA ALA A 184 4.68 -7.18 11.76
C ALA A 184 5.50 -5.90 11.54
N GLU A 185 6.54 -5.95 10.70
CA GLU A 185 7.51 -4.89 10.45
C GLU A 185 7.19 -4.13 9.17
N TYR A 186 7.98 -3.10 8.93
CA TYR A 186 8.03 -2.35 7.68
C TYR A 186 9.35 -2.61 6.95
N THR A 187 9.34 -2.42 5.64
CA THR A 187 10.54 -2.40 4.82
C THR A 187 10.64 -1.09 4.06
N LEU A 188 11.86 -0.60 3.88
CA LEU A 188 12.13 0.51 3.00
C LEU A 188 12.32 -0.02 1.57
N VAL A 189 11.52 0.48 0.62
CA VAL A 189 11.61 0.09 -0.79
C VAL A 189 12.59 1.03 -1.50
N ASN A 190 13.87 0.80 -1.34
CA ASN A 190 14.95 1.64 -1.89
C ASN A 190 16.01 0.88 -2.70
N ASN A 191 15.96 -0.45 -2.69
CA ASN A 191 16.86 -1.27 -3.49
C ASN A 191 16.18 -1.66 -4.80
N THR A 192 16.49 -0.92 -5.86
CA THR A 192 15.87 -1.08 -7.17
C THR A 192 16.88 -1.57 -8.19
N PHE A 193 16.49 -2.52 -9.01
CA PHE A 193 17.32 -3.06 -10.06
C PHE A 193 16.48 -3.32 -11.33
N VAL A 194 17.14 -3.38 -12.45
CA VAL A 194 16.59 -3.91 -13.70
C VAL A 194 17.27 -5.26 -13.93
N PRO A 195 16.50 -6.33 -14.16
CA PRO A 195 17.10 -7.64 -14.44
C PRO A 195 18.10 -7.53 -15.60
N PRO A 196 19.34 -8.02 -15.44
CA PRO A 196 20.29 -8.07 -16.56
C PRO A 196 19.76 -9.07 -17.58
N LEU A 197 19.50 -8.60 -18.78
CA LEU A 197 19.12 -9.44 -19.92
C LEU A 197 20.24 -9.43 -20.94
N ASP A 198 20.39 -10.55 -21.66
CA ASP A 198 21.30 -10.64 -22.79
C ASP A 198 21.00 -9.52 -23.80
N PRO A 199 22.01 -8.84 -24.36
CA PRO A 199 21.83 -7.79 -25.36
C PRO A 199 20.96 -8.22 -26.56
N GLU A 200 21.05 -9.48 -26.99
CA GLU A 200 20.23 -10.01 -28.08
C GLU A 200 18.76 -10.06 -27.68
N VAL A 201 18.44 -10.53 -26.46
CA VAL A 201 17.07 -10.55 -25.90
C VAL A 201 16.55 -9.12 -25.74
N LEU A 202 17.40 -8.18 -25.32
CA LEU A 202 17.02 -6.76 -25.19
C LEU A 202 16.69 -6.14 -26.54
N GLN A 203 17.41 -6.50 -27.60
CA GLN A 203 17.17 -5.98 -28.94
C GLN A 203 15.85 -6.53 -29.51
N GLU A 204 15.56 -7.81 -29.27
CA GLU A 204 14.32 -8.46 -29.69
C GLU A 204 13.08 -7.89 -28.98
N HIS A 205 13.24 -7.45 -27.74
CA HIS A 205 12.17 -6.91 -26.88
C HIS A 205 12.35 -5.44 -26.52
N SER A 206 13.05 -4.66 -27.33
CA SER A 206 13.42 -3.26 -27.03
C SER A 206 12.24 -2.34 -26.70
N GLY A 207 11.05 -2.60 -27.27
CA GLY A 207 9.84 -1.85 -26.98
C GLY A 207 9.21 -2.08 -25.59
N HIS A 208 9.71 -3.03 -24.82
CA HIS A 208 9.17 -3.42 -23.51
C HIS A 208 10.04 -2.97 -22.33
N ARG A 209 11.24 -2.45 -22.60
CA ARG A 209 12.14 -1.99 -21.54
C ARG A 209 11.85 -0.54 -21.14
N MET A 210 11.58 -0.35 -19.86
CA MET A 210 11.56 0.98 -19.26
C MET A 210 12.94 1.31 -18.71
N GLU A 211 13.54 2.39 -19.22
CA GLU A 211 14.80 2.90 -18.67
C GLU A 211 14.59 3.49 -17.27
N ARG A 212 15.61 3.39 -16.44
CA ARG A 212 15.61 4.03 -15.11
C ARG A 212 15.66 5.55 -15.27
N LEU A 213 14.84 6.27 -14.52
CA LEU A 213 14.84 7.74 -14.53
C LEU A 213 16.09 8.33 -13.88
N ASP A 214 16.64 7.65 -12.87
CA ASP A 214 17.83 8.09 -12.15
C ASP A 214 19.16 7.83 -12.90
N GLN A 215 19.10 7.25 -14.10
CA GLN A 215 20.23 6.91 -14.97
C GLN A 215 21.36 6.11 -14.28
N LYS A 216 21.08 5.53 -13.12
CA LYS A 216 22.04 4.66 -12.44
C LYS A 216 22.19 3.35 -13.18
N ASP A 217 23.38 2.80 -13.12
CA ASP A 217 23.65 1.47 -13.65
C ASP A 217 22.69 0.44 -13.06
N THR A 218 22.27 -0.48 -13.91
CA THR A 218 21.31 -1.52 -13.56
C THR A 218 21.94 -2.66 -12.76
N TYR A 219 23.01 -2.37 -12.00
CA TYR A 219 23.63 -3.39 -11.18
C TYR A 219 22.66 -3.90 -10.10
N TYR A 220 22.54 -5.21 -10.13
CA TYR A 220 21.93 -5.97 -9.09
C TYR A 220 22.88 -6.06 -7.92
N SER A 221 22.41 -5.54 -6.79
CA SER A 221 22.89 -5.81 -5.45
C SER A 221 23.84 -4.83 -4.77
N PRO A 222 23.43 -4.35 -3.61
CA PRO A 222 24.33 -4.19 -2.47
C PRO A 222 24.30 -5.38 -1.50
N ILE A 223 23.49 -6.39 -1.74
CA ILE A 223 23.42 -7.58 -0.87
C ILE A 223 24.29 -8.65 -1.51
N ASP A 224 25.18 -9.20 -0.71
CA ASP A 224 26.11 -10.24 -1.12
C ASP A 224 25.33 -11.53 -1.50
N THR A 225 25.06 -11.64 -2.80
CA THR A 225 24.27 -12.76 -3.35
C THR A 225 24.96 -14.12 -3.34
N PRO A 226 26.29 -14.27 -3.24
CA PRO A 226 26.94 -15.58 -3.10
C PRO A 226 26.43 -16.43 -1.92
N HIS A 227 25.86 -15.77 -0.91
CA HIS A 227 25.33 -16.47 0.27
C HIS A 227 23.83 -16.78 0.17
N TRP A 228 23.20 -16.49 -0.96
CA TRP A 228 21.80 -16.80 -1.15
C TRP A 228 21.62 -18.14 -1.87
N SER A 229 20.77 -18.99 -1.30
CA SER A 229 20.35 -20.21 -2.00
C SER A 229 19.52 -19.85 -3.25
N PRO A 230 19.40 -20.77 -4.23
CA PRO A 230 18.53 -20.59 -5.40
C PRO A 230 17.06 -20.30 -5.06
N SER A 231 16.63 -20.64 -3.85
CA SER A 231 15.30 -20.31 -3.32
C SER A 231 15.17 -18.86 -2.83
N GLY A 232 16.27 -18.06 -2.85
CA GLY A 232 16.31 -16.71 -2.31
C GLY A 232 16.43 -16.65 -0.79
N SER A 233 16.73 -17.77 -0.13
CA SER A 233 16.93 -17.81 1.31
C SER A 233 18.36 -17.37 1.71
N THR A 234 18.48 -16.54 2.73
CA THR A 234 19.76 -16.16 3.34
C THR A 234 20.26 -17.19 4.36
N THR A 235 19.42 -18.13 4.75
CA THR A 235 19.83 -19.28 5.57
C THR A 235 20.20 -20.43 4.62
N SER A 236 21.46 -20.82 4.60
CA SER A 236 21.86 -22.02 3.86
C SER A 236 21.19 -23.23 4.52
N LEU A 237 20.15 -23.75 3.89
CA LEU A 237 19.61 -25.09 4.21
C LEU A 237 20.55 -26.20 3.72
N ASP A 238 21.62 -25.83 3.02
CA ASP A 238 22.58 -26.76 2.41
C ASP A 238 23.73 -27.16 3.35
N CYS A 239 23.66 -26.77 4.63
CA CYS A 239 24.63 -27.16 5.66
C CYS A 239 24.08 -28.20 6.66
N GLN A 240 23.20 -29.10 6.23
CA GLN A 240 22.81 -30.26 7.02
C GLN A 240 23.16 -31.56 6.30
#